data_015b66045c08b634689bc1e78491e6d5
#
_entry.id   015b66045c08b634689bc1e78491e6d5
#
_cell.length_a   1.000
_cell.length_b   1.000
_cell.length_c   1.000
_cell.angle_alpha   90.00
_cell.angle_beta   90.00
_cell.angle_gamma   90.00
#
_symmetry.space_group_name_H-M   'P 1'
#
loop_
_entity.id
_entity.type
_entity.pdbx_description
1 polymer ?
#
loop_
_entity_poly.entity_id
_entity_poly.type
_entity_poly.pdbx_seq_one_letter_code
_entity_poly.pdbx_strand_id
1 'polypeptide(L)'
;MFGSIELTTLTTQDSDESVLKLVEKVNNFAQEYPDMPHVATIVTYPRFAKLVSESCEVEGVIPTVVSGAFPSSQALMEIKIAETALAIKDGAKNVDIVMHVGEFLAGDYETVCDEIRE
;
A
#
# COMPACT_ATOMS: atom_id res chain seq x y z
N MET A 1 -0.27 2.89 20.26
CA MET A 1 -1.14 3.62 19.32
C MET A 1 -0.37 4.19 18.13
N PHE A 2 0.70 4.98 18.33
CA PHE A 2 1.52 5.53 17.24
C PHE A 2 2.09 4.44 16.30
N GLY A 3 2.58 3.34 16.84
CA GLY A 3 3.10 2.20 16.08
C GLY A 3 2.06 1.40 15.28
N SER A 4 0.80 1.80 15.30
CA SER A 4 -0.28 1.22 14.50
C SER A 4 -0.75 2.15 13.38
N ILE A 5 -0.07 3.30 13.17
CA ILE A 5 -0.43 4.26 12.13
C ILE A 5 0.02 3.73 10.78
N GLU A 6 -0.89 3.72 9.84
CA GLU A 6 -0.64 3.55 8.41
C GLU A 6 -0.53 4.92 7.75
N LEU A 7 0.68 5.38 7.53
CA LEU A 7 0.92 6.68 6.90
C LEU A 7 0.70 6.55 5.39
N THR A 8 -0.35 7.21 4.90
CA THR A 8 -0.91 6.95 3.58
C THR A 8 -0.88 8.18 2.68
N THR A 9 -0.52 8.00 1.42
CA THR A 9 -0.76 8.98 0.35
C THR A 9 -1.32 8.26 -0.88
N LEU A 10 -2.53 8.64 -1.28
CA LEU A 10 -3.29 8.04 -2.39
C LEU A 10 -4.00 9.12 -3.20
N THR A 11 -3.29 10.19 -3.50
CA THR A 11 -3.83 11.28 -4.31
C THR A 11 -3.49 11.08 -5.79
N THR A 12 -4.34 11.60 -6.67
CA THR A 12 -4.06 11.54 -8.12
C THR A 12 -2.87 12.39 -8.53
N GLN A 13 -2.39 13.26 -7.64
CA GLN A 13 -1.27 14.16 -7.85
C GLN A 13 0.05 13.58 -7.35
N ASP A 14 0.05 12.39 -6.75
CA ASP A 14 1.25 11.77 -6.23
C ASP A 14 2.29 11.54 -7.33
N SER A 15 3.50 11.91 -7.00
CA SER A 15 4.70 11.78 -7.84
C SER A 15 5.83 11.16 -7.02
N ASP A 16 6.90 10.79 -7.69
CA ASP A 16 8.10 10.30 -7.00
C ASP A 16 8.59 11.32 -5.97
N GLU A 17 8.53 12.63 -6.29
CA GLU A 17 8.92 13.69 -5.38
C GLU A 17 8.00 13.78 -4.14
N SER A 18 6.68 13.74 -4.32
CA SER A 18 5.73 13.81 -3.20
C SER A 18 5.84 12.60 -2.27
N VAL A 19 6.01 11.42 -2.83
CA VAL A 19 6.19 10.18 -2.07
C VAL A 19 7.54 10.18 -1.34
N LEU A 20 8.61 10.60 -2.01
CA LEU A 20 9.93 10.71 -1.37
C LEU A 20 9.91 11.68 -0.19
N LYS A 21 9.25 12.82 -0.30
CA LYS A 21 9.07 13.75 0.83
C LYS A 21 8.35 13.11 2.01
N LEU A 22 7.38 12.25 1.76
CA LEU A 22 6.69 11.51 2.82
C LEU A 22 7.64 10.52 3.51
N VAL A 23 8.43 9.77 2.74
CA VAL A 23 9.43 8.84 3.27
C VAL A 23 10.50 9.58 4.07
N GLU A 24 10.98 10.72 3.58
CA GLU A 24 11.93 11.56 4.29
C GLU A 24 11.41 12.06 5.63
N LYS A 25 10.13 12.40 5.73
CA LYS A 25 9.51 12.75 7.03
C LYS A 25 9.57 11.59 8.02
N VAL A 26 9.35 10.36 7.56
CA VAL A 26 9.46 9.17 8.42
C VAL A 26 10.90 8.95 8.86
N ASN A 27 11.86 9.05 7.95
CA ASN A 27 13.28 8.91 8.25
C ASN A 27 13.76 9.98 9.24
N ASN A 28 13.42 11.24 9.01
CA ASN A 28 13.80 12.37 9.85
C ASN A 28 13.17 12.29 11.24
N PHE A 29 11.91 11.89 11.33
CA PHE A 29 11.24 11.69 12.61
C PHE A 29 11.97 10.64 13.48
N ALA A 30 12.38 9.53 12.89
CA ALA A 30 13.13 8.49 13.60
C ALA A 30 14.50 8.98 14.08
N GLN A 31 15.16 9.86 13.33
CA GLN A 31 16.44 10.46 13.73
C GLN A 31 16.27 11.51 14.83
N GLU A 32 15.23 12.33 14.72
CA GLU A 32 14.96 13.42 15.69
C GLU A 32 14.42 12.88 17.02
N TYR A 33 13.62 11.80 16.96
CA TYR A 33 13.00 11.19 18.13
C TYR A 33 13.30 9.69 18.21
N PRO A 34 14.56 9.30 18.48
CA PRO A 34 14.99 7.90 18.45
C PRO A 34 14.29 7.00 19.49
N ASP A 35 13.78 7.59 20.57
CA ASP A 35 13.05 6.87 21.63
C ASP A 35 11.55 6.73 21.37
N MET A 36 11.04 7.36 20.31
CA MET A 36 9.63 7.26 19.93
C MET A 36 9.41 6.09 18.97
N PRO A 37 8.23 5.44 19.04
CA PRO A 37 7.89 4.42 18.06
C PRO A 37 7.74 5.04 16.66
N HIS A 38 8.03 4.24 15.62
CA HIS A 38 7.79 4.61 14.23
C HIS A 38 6.37 4.25 13.82
N VAL A 39 5.92 4.75 12.64
CA VAL A 39 4.67 4.30 12.01
C VAL A 39 4.77 2.83 11.60
N ALA A 40 3.65 2.13 11.52
CA ALA A 40 3.64 0.72 11.13
C ALA A 40 4.01 0.54 9.66
N THR A 41 3.38 1.32 8.80
CA THR A 41 3.55 1.21 7.36
C THR A 41 3.54 2.58 6.67
N ILE A 42 4.09 2.61 5.45
CA ILE A 42 3.87 3.68 4.48
C ILE A 42 3.05 3.07 3.34
N VAL A 43 1.86 3.62 3.10
CA VAL A 43 0.91 3.12 2.10
C VAL A 43 0.88 4.05 0.89
N THR A 44 1.10 3.51 -0.29
CA THR A 44 1.13 4.26 -1.55
C THR A 44 0.46 3.49 -2.69
N TYR A 45 0.33 4.13 -3.85
CA TYR A 45 0.01 3.40 -5.06
C TYR A 45 1.13 2.41 -5.45
N PRO A 46 0.81 1.30 -6.13
CA PRO A 46 1.77 0.23 -6.42
C PRO A 46 3.00 0.68 -7.21
N ARG A 47 2.87 1.67 -8.08
CA ARG A 47 4.00 2.21 -8.84
C ARG A 47 5.15 2.77 -7.98
N PHE A 48 4.87 3.12 -6.74
CA PHE A 48 5.85 3.67 -5.80
C PHE A 48 6.45 2.62 -4.86
N ALA A 49 6.10 1.35 -5.02
CA ALA A 49 6.59 0.28 -4.16
C ALA A 49 8.12 0.25 -4.07
N LYS A 50 8.78 0.33 -5.22
CA LYS A 50 10.25 0.33 -5.29
C LYS A 50 10.85 1.57 -4.62
N LEU A 51 10.29 2.75 -4.90
CA LEU A 51 10.76 4.01 -4.32
C LEU A 51 10.70 3.97 -2.79
N VAL A 52 9.58 3.54 -2.22
CA VAL A 52 9.39 3.44 -0.76
C VAL A 52 10.31 2.37 -0.18
N SER A 53 10.41 1.20 -0.80
CA SER A 53 11.25 0.11 -0.34
C SER A 53 12.73 0.48 -0.30
N GLU A 54 13.22 1.24 -1.29
CA GLU A 54 14.63 1.65 -1.38
C GLU A 54 14.96 2.90 -0.54
N SER A 55 13.97 3.76 -0.27
CA SER A 55 14.20 5.07 0.38
C SER A 55 13.92 5.06 1.89
N CYS A 56 13.09 4.15 2.38
CA CYS A 56 12.77 4.07 3.81
C CYS A 56 13.95 3.45 4.57
N GLU A 57 14.54 4.23 5.48
CA GLU A 57 15.71 3.83 6.27
C GLU A 57 15.34 3.31 7.67
N VAL A 58 14.07 3.44 8.06
CA VAL A 58 13.60 3.02 9.38
C VAL A 58 13.25 1.54 9.37
N GLU A 59 14.02 0.75 10.11
CA GLU A 59 13.76 -0.67 10.28
C GLU A 59 12.40 -0.90 10.96
N GLY A 60 11.61 -1.81 10.44
CA GLY A 60 10.27 -2.13 10.96
C GLY A 60 9.12 -1.35 10.33
N VAL A 61 9.37 -0.28 9.58
CA VAL A 61 8.36 0.36 8.74
C VAL A 61 8.15 -0.49 7.49
N ILE A 62 6.92 -0.88 7.24
CA ILE A 62 6.59 -1.83 6.17
C ILE A 62 6.12 -1.07 4.91
N PRO A 63 6.82 -1.22 3.76
CA PRO A 63 6.29 -0.71 2.49
C PRO A 63 5.00 -1.45 2.12
N THR A 64 3.91 -0.71 2.07
CA THR A 64 2.57 -1.23 1.76
C THR A 64 2.04 -0.52 0.52
N VAL A 65 1.36 -1.24 -0.33
CA VAL A 65 0.69 -0.66 -1.50
C VAL A 65 -0.77 -1.04 -1.54
N VAL A 66 -1.59 -0.18 -2.13
CA VAL A 66 -2.94 -0.59 -2.51
C VAL A 66 -2.89 -1.37 -3.82
N SER A 67 -3.77 -2.33 -4.00
CA SER A 67 -3.86 -3.13 -5.22
C SER A 67 -5.30 -3.56 -5.48
N GLY A 68 -5.51 -4.39 -6.49
CA GLY A 68 -6.83 -4.86 -6.87
C GLY A 68 -7.68 -3.77 -7.52
N ALA A 69 -7.08 -2.89 -8.32
CA ALA A 69 -7.73 -1.74 -8.94
C ALA A 69 -8.37 -0.78 -7.94
N PHE A 70 -7.65 -0.51 -6.84
CA PHE A 70 -8.08 0.49 -5.85
C PHE A 70 -8.38 1.85 -6.51
N PRO A 71 -9.48 2.57 -6.15
CA PRO A 71 -10.40 2.21 -5.07
C PRO A 71 -11.63 1.39 -5.52
N SER A 72 -11.84 1.19 -6.80
CA SER A 72 -13.11 0.65 -7.33
C SER A 72 -13.19 -0.88 -7.32
N SER A 73 -12.07 -1.57 -7.42
CA SER A 73 -12.00 -3.02 -7.69
C SER A 73 -12.67 -3.45 -9.01
N GLN A 74 -12.93 -2.51 -9.92
CA GLN A 74 -13.66 -2.72 -11.19
C GLN A 74 -12.69 -3.02 -12.34
N ALA A 75 -11.76 -3.94 -12.15
CA ALA A 75 -10.85 -4.41 -13.18
C ALA A 75 -10.97 -5.92 -13.36
N LEU A 76 -10.46 -6.40 -14.49
CA LEU A 76 -10.38 -7.84 -14.75
C LEU A 76 -9.44 -8.50 -13.73
N MET A 77 -9.76 -9.72 -13.32
CA MET A 77 -9.03 -10.44 -12.29
C MET A 77 -7.55 -10.60 -12.63
N GLU A 78 -7.23 -10.91 -13.88
CA GLU A 78 -5.86 -11.05 -14.35
C GLU A 78 -5.04 -9.77 -14.16
N ILE A 79 -5.67 -8.60 -14.30
CA ILE A 79 -5.02 -7.31 -14.08
C ILE A 79 -4.75 -7.08 -12.59
N LYS A 80 -5.71 -7.40 -11.72
CA LYS A 80 -5.55 -7.29 -10.27
C LYS A 80 -4.40 -8.18 -9.77
N ILE A 81 -4.33 -9.42 -10.24
CA ILE A 81 -3.25 -10.36 -9.91
C ILE A 81 -1.90 -9.84 -10.41
N ALA A 82 -1.84 -9.37 -11.66
CA ALA A 82 -0.61 -8.83 -12.24
C ALA A 82 -0.11 -7.58 -11.48
N GLU A 83 -1.00 -6.68 -11.11
CA GLU A 83 -0.66 -5.49 -10.32
C GLU A 83 -0.04 -5.88 -8.98
N THR A 84 -0.68 -6.81 -8.27
CA THR A 84 -0.19 -7.32 -6.99
C THR A 84 1.18 -7.98 -7.11
N ALA A 85 1.35 -8.86 -8.10
CA ALA A 85 2.61 -9.55 -8.34
C ALA A 85 3.76 -8.59 -8.67
N LEU A 86 3.51 -7.58 -9.48
CA LEU A 86 4.51 -6.56 -9.82
C LEU A 86 4.88 -5.71 -8.60
N ALA A 87 3.90 -5.32 -7.80
CA ALA A 87 4.13 -4.55 -6.58
C ALA A 87 5.00 -5.31 -5.57
N ILE A 88 4.74 -6.59 -5.38
CA ILE A 88 5.57 -7.47 -4.52
C ILE A 88 6.99 -7.58 -5.07
N LYS A 89 7.15 -7.78 -6.38
CA LYS A 89 8.44 -7.82 -7.05
C LYS A 89 9.23 -6.51 -6.83
N ASP A 90 8.55 -5.38 -6.81
CA ASP A 90 9.14 -4.07 -6.62
C ASP A 90 9.39 -3.70 -5.14
N GLY A 91 9.11 -4.61 -4.22
CA GLY A 91 9.50 -4.49 -2.82
C GLY A 91 8.37 -4.22 -1.83
N ALA A 92 7.11 -4.23 -2.26
CA ALA A 92 5.99 -4.19 -1.33
C ALA A 92 6.02 -5.42 -0.41
N LYS A 93 5.83 -5.21 0.87
CA LYS A 93 5.78 -6.26 1.90
C LYS A 93 4.35 -6.58 2.32
N ASN A 94 3.47 -5.59 2.24
CA ASN A 94 2.03 -5.73 2.45
C ASN A 94 1.27 -5.19 1.23
N VAL A 95 0.10 -5.75 1.01
CA VAL A 95 -0.80 -5.31 -0.05
C VAL A 95 -2.20 -5.16 0.53
N ASP A 96 -2.75 -3.96 0.39
CA ASP A 96 -4.12 -3.64 0.78
C ASP A 96 -5.03 -3.77 -0.44
N ILE A 97 -5.93 -4.73 -0.42
CA ILE A 97 -6.86 -4.98 -1.53
C ILE A 97 -8.24 -4.43 -1.22
N VAL A 98 -8.97 -4.09 -2.27
CA VAL A 98 -10.39 -3.71 -2.20
C VAL A 98 -11.24 -4.89 -2.68
N MET A 99 -12.20 -5.32 -1.86
CA MET A 99 -13.17 -6.31 -2.30
C MET A 99 -14.05 -5.75 -3.42
N HIS A 100 -14.60 -6.62 -4.24
CA HIS A 100 -15.57 -6.23 -5.27
C HIS A 100 -16.90 -5.84 -4.62
N VAL A 101 -17.06 -4.56 -4.30
CA VAL A 101 -18.21 -4.03 -3.55
C VAL A 101 -19.52 -4.27 -4.30
N GLY A 102 -19.51 -4.13 -5.62
CA GLY A 102 -20.70 -4.37 -6.46
C GLY A 102 -21.26 -5.78 -6.31
N GLU A 103 -20.40 -6.79 -6.41
CA GLU A 103 -20.78 -8.19 -6.24
C GLU A 103 -21.20 -8.51 -4.80
N PHE A 104 -20.52 -7.93 -3.82
CA PHE A 104 -20.93 -8.07 -2.42
C PHE A 104 -22.34 -7.54 -2.18
N LEU A 105 -22.67 -6.36 -2.70
CA LEU A 105 -24.01 -5.76 -2.57
C LEU A 105 -25.07 -6.52 -3.38
N ALA A 106 -24.68 -7.17 -4.47
CA ALA A 106 -25.56 -8.04 -5.24
C ALA A 106 -25.83 -9.40 -4.58
N GLY A 107 -25.09 -9.71 -3.49
CA GLY A 107 -25.21 -10.98 -2.77
C GLY A 107 -24.35 -12.11 -3.34
N ASP A 108 -23.49 -11.82 -4.32
CA ASP A 108 -22.53 -12.79 -4.87
C ASP A 108 -21.27 -12.87 -4.02
N TYR A 109 -21.42 -13.45 -2.83
CA TYR A 109 -20.31 -13.61 -1.89
C TYR A 109 -19.27 -14.64 -2.35
N GLU A 110 -19.67 -15.59 -3.21
CA GLU A 110 -18.77 -16.60 -3.76
C GLU A 110 -17.72 -15.95 -4.65
N THR A 111 -18.12 -15.11 -5.59
CA THR A 111 -17.21 -14.34 -6.44
C THR A 111 -16.26 -13.47 -5.60
N VAL A 112 -16.77 -12.76 -4.58
CA VAL A 112 -15.93 -11.93 -3.71
C VAL A 112 -14.89 -12.76 -2.97
N CYS A 113 -15.28 -13.92 -2.42
CA CYS A 113 -14.36 -14.81 -1.72
C CYS A 113 -13.29 -15.39 -2.66
N ASP A 114 -13.67 -15.76 -3.86
CA ASP A 114 -12.76 -16.34 -4.86
C ASP A 114 -11.72 -15.30 -5.31
N GLU A 115 -12.15 -14.06 -5.59
CA GLU A 115 -11.21 -12.97 -5.92
C GLU A 115 -10.19 -12.68 -4.81
N ILE A 116 -10.60 -12.76 -3.54
CA ILE A 116 -9.68 -12.53 -2.41
C ILE A 116 -8.71 -13.71 -2.23
N ARG A 117 -9.15 -14.91 -2.61
CA ARG A 117 -8.34 -16.13 -2.48
C ARG A 117 -7.21 -16.21 -3.50
N GLU A 118 -7.43 -15.70 -4.72
CA GLU A 118 -6.44 -15.68 -5.79
C GLU A 118 -5.29 -14.71 -5.52
#